data_9dfde3a932143944498bdd1802b5110d
#
_entry.id   9dfde3a932143944498bdd1802b5110d
#
_cell.length_a   1.000
_cell.length_b   1.000
_cell.length_c   1.000
_cell.angle_alpha   90.00
_cell.angle_beta   90.00
_cell.angle_gamma   90.00
#
_symmetry.space_group_name_H-M   'P 1'
#
loop_
_entity.id
_entity.type
_entity.pdbx_description
1 polymer ?
#
loop_
_entity_poly.entity_id
_entity_poly.type
_entity_poly.pdbx_seq_one_letter_code
_entity_poly.pdbx_strand_id
1 'polypeptide(L)'
;MTPSRTRADLTAFFERRNIQLCKAPLHVLLKARRLIHRLEQGTPYWQLHGKRLASDRSVVSIPVGRDWRILARDISGRIVPQELLSHERYNRRHLGLKYR
;
A
#
# COMPACT_ATOMS: atom_id res chain seq x y z
N MET A 1 1.17 -27.45 -2.35
CA MET A 1 1.08 -26.33 -3.30
C MET A 1 2.21 -25.33 -3.07
N THR A 2 2.84 -24.89 -4.11
CA THR A 2 3.95 -23.95 -4.01
C THR A 2 3.44 -22.53 -3.76
N PRO A 3 3.99 -21.83 -2.77
CA PRO A 3 3.61 -20.44 -2.55
C PRO A 3 3.92 -19.56 -3.77
N SER A 4 3.07 -18.59 -4.04
CA SER A 4 3.28 -17.65 -5.12
C SER A 4 4.42 -16.71 -4.78
N ARG A 5 5.59 -16.93 -5.39
CA ARG A 5 6.79 -16.14 -5.11
C ARG A 5 7.40 -15.50 -6.34
N THR A 6 6.87 -15.82 -7.52
CA THR A 6 7.36 -15.16 -8.73
C THR A 6 6.79 -13.77 -8.83
N ARG A 7 7.48 -12.90 -9.56
CA ARG A 7 6.98 -11.55 -9.77
C ARG A 7 5.62 -11.58 -10.48
N ALA A 8 5.45 -12.50 -11.42
CA ALA A 8 4.18 -12.61 -12.15
C ALA A 8 3.03 -12.98 -11.21
N ASP A 9 3.26 -13.93 -10.28
CA ASP A 9 2.24 -14.33 -9.31
C ASP A 9 1.88 -13.18 -8.39
N LEU A 10 2.89 -12.44 -7.94
CA LEU A 10 2.66 -11.30 -7.06
C LEU A 10 1.92 -10.19 -7.79
N THR A 11 2.31 -9.91 -9.03
CA THR A 11 1.62 -8.90 -9.83
C THR A 11 0.15 -9.25 -10.00
N ALA A 12 -0.16 -10.53 -10.25
CA ALA A 12 -1.53 -10.99 -10.37
C ALA A 12 -2.33 -10.77 -9.08
N PHE A 13 -1.68 -10.98 -7.93
CA PHE A 13 -2.33 -10.71 -6.63
C PHE A 13 -2.83 -9.27 -6.55
N PHE A 14 -1.98 -8.31 -6.94
CA PHE A 14 -2.34 -6.89 -6.89
C PHE A 14 -3.34 -6.52 -7.96
N GLU A 15 -3.19 -7.07 -9.17
CA GLU A 15 -4.11 -6.80 -10.27
C GLU A 15 -5.53 -7.24 -9.96
N ARG A 16 -5.70 -8.40 -9.33
CA ARG A 16 -7.03 -8.89 -8.96
C ARG A 16 -7.72 -7.98 -7.96
N ARG A 17 -6.97 -7.16 -7.25
CA ARG A 17 -7.50 -6.23 -6.26
C ARG A 17 -7.55 -4.80 -6.76
N ASN A 18 -7.23 -4.59 -8.04
CA ASN A 18 -7.16 -3.26 -8.64
C ASN A 18 -6.20 -2.34 -7.92
N ILE A 19 -5.10 -2.90 -7.43
CA ILE A 19 -4.06 -2.12 -6.76
C ILE A 19 -3.03 -1.72 -7.80
N GLN A 20 -2.83 -0.42 -7.96
CA GLN A 20 -1.83 0.10 -8.88
C GLN A 20 -0.43 -0.16 -8.32
N LEU A 21 0.45 -0.68 -9.18
CA LEU A 21 1.84 -0.92 -8.81
C LEU A 21 2.75 0.05 -9.54
N CYS A 22 3.77 0.52 -8.85
CA CYS A 22 4.93 1.09 -9.51
C CYS A 22 6.03 0.03 -9.47
N LYS A 23 7.14 0.29 -10.14
CA LYS A 23 8.27 -0.62 -10.15
C LYS A 23 8.80 -0.78 -8.74
N ALA A 24 8.63 -1.96 -8.17
CA ALA A 24 9.07 -2.26 -6.82
C ALA A 24 9.88 -3.54 -6.80
N PRO A 25 10.89 -3.64 -5.91
CA PRO A 25 11.64 -4.87 -5.74
C PRO A 25 10.75 -6.02 -5.25
N LEU A 26 11.16 -7.24 -5.53
CA LEU A 26 10.40 -8.42 -5.14
C LEU A 26 10.10 -8.46 -3.64
N HIS A 27 11.10 -8.15 -2.81
CA HIS A 27 10.90 -8.19 -1.35
C HIS A 27 9.85 -7.18 -0.88
N VAL A 28 9.70 -6.07 -1.59
CA VAL A 28 8.69 -5.06 -1.29
C VAL A 28 7.31 -5.60 -1.64
N LEU A 29 7.19 -6.24 -2.80
CA LEU A 29 5.92 -6.84 -3.21
C LEU A 29 5.47 -7.93 -2.24
N LEU A 30 6.41 -8.75 -1.76
CA LEU A 30 6.11 -9.79 -0.79
C LEU A 30 5.61 -9.19 0.53
N LYS A 31 6.27 -8.15 1.01
CA LYS A 31 5.86 -7.49 2.24
C LYS A 31 4.51 -6.79 2.08
N ALA A 32 4.32 -6.12 0.96
CA ALA A 32 3.04 -5.45 0.68
C ALA A 32 1.90 -6.45 0.65
N ARG A 33 2.09 -7.61 0.01
CA ARG A 33 1.07 -8.67 -0.02
C ARG A 33 0.72 -9.12 1.40
N ARG A 34 1.72 -9.30 2.25
CA ARG A 34 1.49 -9.72 3.63
C ARG A 34 0.66 -8.68 4.39
N LEU A 35 0.97 -7.41 4.22
CA LEU A 35 0.24 -6.33 4.88
C LEU A 35 -1.21 -6.26 4.38
N ILE A 36 -1.41 -6.43 3.07
CA ILE A 36 -2.75 -6.41 2.49
C ILE A 36 -3.59 -7.57 3.01
N HIS A 37 -3.00 -8.77 3.11
CA HIS A 37 -3.69 -9.90 3.70
C HIS A 37 -4.14 -9.61 5.12
N ARG A 38 -3.30 -8.97 5.93
CA ARG A 38 -3.67 -8.62 7.29
C ARG A 38 -4.83 -7.63 7.33
N LEU A 39 -4.83 -6.66 6.44
CA LEU A 39 -5.96 -5.74 6.33
C LEU A 39 -7.25 -6.49 5.96
N GLU A 40 -7.16 -7.42 5.03
CA GLU A 40 -8.33 -8.21 4.61
C GLU A 40 -8.85 -9.11 5.71
N GLN A 41 -7.97 -9.51 6.63
CA GLN A 41 -8.36 -10.33 7.78
C GLN A 41 -8.91 -9.49 8.92
N GLY A 42 -8.99 -8.18 8.75
CA GLY A 42 -9.55 -7.30 9.77
C GLY A 42 -8.54 -6.63 10.68
N THR A 43 -7.25 -6.78 10.42
CA THR A 43 -6.24 -6.09 11.22
C THR A 43 -6.39 -4.58 11.02
N PRO A 44 -6.52 -3.79 12.08
CA PRO A 44 -6.64 -2.34 11.93
C PRO A 44 -5.36 -1.74 11.33
N TYR A 45 -5.53 -0.71 10.51
CA TYR A 45 -4.39 -0.11 9.81
C TYR A 45 -3.34 0.47 10.77
N TRP A 46 -3.75 0.94 11.94
CA TRP A 46 -2.79 1.52 12.89
C TRP A 46 -1.87 0.46 13.49
N GLN A 47 -2.28 -0.80 13.53
CA GLN A 47 -1.40 -1.89 13.95
C GLN A 47 -0.34 -2.20 12.90
N LEU A 48 -0.54 -1.71 11.68
CA LEU A 48 0.42 -1.85 10.58
C LEU A 48 1.21 -0.55 10.39
N HIS A 49 1.20 0.30 11.38
CA HIS A 49 1.86 1.62 11.37
C HIS A 49 1.25 2.58 10.34
N GLY A 50 0.01 2.31 9.95
CA GLY A 50 -0.70 3.17 9.02
C GLY A 50 -1.19 4.44 9.67
N LYS A 51 -1.30 5.51 8.89
CA LYS A 51 -1.77 6.81 9.34
C LYS A 51 -2.70 7.41 8.29
N ARG A 52 -3.71 8.14 8.76
CA ARG A 52 -4.53 8.90 7.85
C ARG A 52 -3.79 10.16 7.41
N LEU A 53 -3.97 10.55 6.16
CA LEU A 53 -3.33 11.76 5.66
C LEU A 53 -4.03 12.99 6.23
N ALA A 54 -3.23 14.01 6.57
CA ALA A 54 -3.80 15.26 7.07
C ALA A 54 -4.57 15.99 5.97
N SER A 55 -4.11 15.85 4.72
CA SER A 55 -4.73 16.52 3.58
C SER A 55 -6.02 15.85 3.11
N ASP A 56 -6.19 14.56 3.41
CA ASP A 56 -7.37 13.80 3.03
C ASP A 56 -7.53 12.64 4.02
N ARG A 57 -8.42 12.83 5.00
CA ARG A 57 -8.60 11.86 6.08
C ARG A 57 -9.20 10.53 5.61
N SER A 58 -9.72 10.48 4.39
CA SER A 58 -10.22 9.23 3.83
C SER A 58 -9.09 8.35 3.27
N VAL A 59 -7.88 8.86 3.20
CA VAL A 59 -6.73 8.13 2.70
C VAL A 59 -5.84 7.70 3.84
N VAL A 60 -5.44 6.42 3.82
CA VAL A 60 -4.54 5.84 4.82
C VAL A 60 -3.24 5.45 4.12
N SER A 61 -2.12 5.84 4.71
CA SER A 61 -0.79 5.49 4.22
C SER A 61 -0.17 4.46 5.15
N ILE A 62 0.21 3.30 4.61
CA ILE A 62 0.81 2.21 5.38
C ILE A 62 2.23 1.99 4.87
N PRO A 63 3.24 2.10 5.74
CA PRO A 63 4.62 1.93 5.30
C PRO A 63 4.92 0.47 4.94
N VAL A 64 5.69 0.29 3.87
CA VAL A 64 6.20 -1.00 3.45
C VAL A 64 7.72 -0.88 3.47
N GLY A 65 8.29 -1.12 4.65
CA GLY A 65 9.69 -0.82 4.86
C GLY A 65 9.92 0.69 4.89
N ARG A 66 11.13 1.08 4.57
CA ARG A 66 11.53 2.50 4.65
C ARG A 66 11.08 3.30 3.43
N ASP A 67 11.18 2.69 2.25
CA ASP A 67 11.13 3.47 1.01
C ASP A 67 9.85 3.30 0.21
N TRP A 68 8.88 2.56 0.74
CA TRP A 68 7.66 2.24 0.00
C TRP A 68 6.44 2.43 0.90
N ARG A 69 5.28 2.69 0.26
CA ARG A 69 4.01 2.87 0.98
C ARG A 69 2.87 2.26 0.21
N ILE A 70 1.88 1.75 0.95
CA ILE A 70 0.59 1.39 0.40
C ILE A 70 -0.36 2.55 0.71
N LEU A 71 -1.03 3.06 -0.31
CA LEU A 71 -2.12 4.01 -0.11
C LEU A 71 -3.43 3.24 -0.18
N ALA A 72 -4.26 3.42 0.82
CA ALA A 72 -5.56 2.79 0.92
C ALA A 72 -6.61 3.86 1.15
N ARG A 73 -7.85 3.55 0.82
CA ARG A 73 -8.96 4.48 1.02
C ARG A 73 -9.97 3.88 1.98
N ASP A 74 -10.47 4.71 2.87
CA ASP A 74 -11.54 4.33 3.78
C ASP A 74 -12.87 4.51 3.03
N ILE A 75 -13.51 3.39 2.72
CA ILE A 75 -14.78 3.37 2.03
C ILE A 75 -15.80 2.80 3.01
N SER A 76 -16.51 3.69 3.68
CA SER A 76 -17.52 3.32 4.67
C SER A 76 -16.97 2.40 5.78
N GLY A 77 -15.81 2.77 6.30
CA GLY A 77 -15.16 2.03 7.38
C GLY A 77 -14.28 0.88 6.93
N ARG A 78 -14.28 0.59 5.65
CA ARG A 78 -13.47 -0.49 5.09
C ARG A 78 -12.23 0.10 4.43
N ILE A 79 -11.07 -0.38 4.83
CA ILE A 79 -9.80 0.13 4.33
C ILE A 79 -9.41 -0.68 3.10
N VAL A 80 -9.46 -0.05 1.94
CA VAL A 80 -9.25 -0.70 0.64
C VAL A 80 -7.93 -0.23 0.04
N PRO A 81 -6.93 -1.11 -0.06
CA PRO A 81 -5.66 -0.75 -0.69
C PRO A 81 -5.87 -0.38 -2.15
N GLN A 82 -5.22 0.67 -2.61
CA GLN A 82 -5.40 1.15 -3.97
C GLN A 82 -4.11 1.28 -4.75
N GLU A 83 -2.99 1.52 -4.05
CA GLU A 83 -1.75 1.79 -4.76
C GLU A 83 -0.55 1.45 -3.89
N LEU A 84 0.50 0.89 -4.52
CA LEU A 84 1.82 0.73 -3.91
C LEU A 84 2.77 1.67 -4.63
N LEU A 85 3.42 2.56 -3.90
CA LEU A 85 4.31 3.54 -4.52
C LEU A 85 5.52 3.79 -3.64
N SER A 86 6.57 4.35 -4.24
CA SER A 86 7.78 4.69 -3.51
C SER A 86 7.54 5.89 -2.60
N HIS A 87 8.33 5.98 -1.54
CA HIS A 87 8.28 7.11 -0.61
C HIS A 87 8.54 8.43 -1.36
N GLU A 88 9.47 8.41 -2.31
CA GLU A 88 9.77 9.59 -3.10
C GLU A 88 8.56 10.04 -3.91
N ARG A 89 7.88 9.10 -4.60
CA ARG A 89 6.70 9.41 -5.37
C ARG A 89 5.56 9.91 -4.47
N TYR A 90 5.41 9.29 -3.30
CA TYR A 90 4.43 9.71 -2.31
C TYR A 90 4.68 11.15 -1.88
N ASN A 91 5.92 11.49 -1.55
CA ASN A 91 6.27 12.85 -1.14
C ASN A 91 6.01 13.85 -2.25
N ARG A 92 6.36 13.50 -3.47
CA ARG A 92 6.15 14.37 -4.62
C ARG A 92 4.68 14.66 -4.84
N ARG A 93 3.82 13.66 -4.65
CA ARG A 93 2.39 13.78 -4.88
C ARG A 93 1.65 14.45 -3.74
N HIS A 94 2.00 14.13 -2.51
CA HIS A 94 1.22 14.53 -1.33
C HIS A 94 1.90 15.57 -0.46
N LEU A 95 3.22 15.66 -0.48
CA LEU A 95 3.97 16.59 0.34
C LEU A 95 4.67 17.66 -0.48
N GLY A 96 5.18 17.30 -1.64
CA GLY A 96 5.94 18.22 -2.47
C GLY A 96 5.16 19.48 -2.87
N LEU A 97 3.85 19.34 -3.05
CA LEU A 97 3.00 20.47 -3.42
C LEU A 97 2.96 21.55 -2.35
N LYS A 98 3.17 21.16 -1.10
CA LYS A 98 3.15 22.11 0.00
C LYS A 98 4.34 23.04 0.03
N TYR A 99 5.40 22.69 -0.66
CA TYR A 99 6.67 23.41 -0.59
C TYR A 99 6.97 24.20 -1.86
N ARG A 100 5.98 24.40 -2.66
CA ARG A 100 6.12 25.19 -3.87
C ARG A 100 5.85 26.66 -3.64
#